data_1fefeb1fa2cc832ac0d733835e919c3d
#
_entry.id   1fefeb1fa2cc832ac0d733835e919c3d
#
_cell.length_a   1.000
_cell.length_b   1.000
_cell.length_c   1.000
_cell.angle_alpha   90.00
_cell.angle_beta   90.00
_cell.angle_gamma   90.00
#
_symmetry.space_group_name_H-M   'P 1'
#
loop_
_entity.id
_entity.type
_entity.pdbx_description
1 polymer ?
#
loop_
_entity_poly.entity_id
_entity_poly.type
_entity_poly.pdbx_seq_one_letter_code
_entity_poly.pdbx_strand_id
1 'polypeptide(L)'
;VTRRHALLLLFTLCIATPFHSHCAAPTKPANRTRPIIVCFGDSLTAGHGVTAGQTYPDYLQRDLDSRGYAYHVINKGIDGNTTKDGVDRLKDVLALHPQIVVVEFGGNDGLRGLPISVTRQNLDQIVSTLLESKVKVVLAGITLPPNYGQEYIQQFNETYATIARKYKVPFLPFLLKNVYGVPGSMQEDGIHATDKGNQQVALNVLQLLQPLLGR
;
A
#
# COMPACT_ATOMS: atom_id res chain seq x y z
N VAL A 1 -19.89 -68.94 -76.75
CA VAL A 1 -20.71 -68.10 -75.90
C VAL A 1 -19.78 -67.51 -74.87
N THR A 2 -19.30 -66.25 -75.08
CA THR A 2 -18.35 -65.53 -74.23
C THR A 2 -19.06 -64.44 -73.49
N ARG A 3 -19.12 -64.51 -72.14
CA ARG A 3 -19.59 -63.48 -71.28
C ARG A 3 -18.47 -62.50 -70.87
N ARG A 4 -18.57 -61.24 -71.29
CA ARG A 4 -17.70 -60.15 -70.86
C ARG A 4 -18.19 -59.59 -69.48
N HIS A 5 -17.29 -59.60 -68.53
CA HIS A 5 -17.51 -58.93 -67.25
C HIS A 5 -16.97 -57.50 -67.37
N ALA A 6 -17.86 -56.53 -67.19
CA ALA A 6 -17.50 -55.11 -67.07
C ALA A 6 -17.15 -54.78 -65.60
N LEU A 7 -15.94 -54.31 -65.35
CA LEU A 7 -15.43 -53.91 -64.10
C LEU A 7 -15.76 -52.38 -63.88
N LEU A 8 -16.69 -52.06 -62.97
CA LEU A 8 -16.98 -50.68 -62.62
C LEU A 8 -15.95 -50.23 -61.55
N LEU A 9 -15.11 -49.28 -61.91
CA LEU A 9 -14.22 -48.57 -60.96
C LEU A 9 -15.02 -47.41 -60.32
N LEU A 10 -15.30 -47.53 -59.05
CA LEU A 10 -15.81 -46.40 -58.26
C LEU A 10 -14.60 -45.53 -57.84
N PHE A 11 -14.57 -44.30 -58.36
CA PHE A 11 -13.68 -43.26 -57.87
C PHE A 11 -14.33 -42.56 -56.65
N THR A 12 -13.80 -42.81 -55.47
CA THR A 12 -14.17 -42.05 -54.25
C THR A 12 -13.43 -40.71 -54.22
N LEU A 13 -14.16 -39.64 -54.45
CA LEU A 13 -13.64 -38.27 -54.37
C LEU A 13 -13.57 -37.85 -52.88
N CYS A 14 -12.38 -37.86 -52.28
CA CYS A 14 -12.11 -37.29 -50.96
C CYS A 14 -12.11 -35.77 -51.07
N ILE A 15 -13.22 -35.13 -50.63
CA ILE A 15 -13.27 -33.67 -50.44
C ILE A 15 -12.57 -33.31 -49.12
N ALA A 16 -11.33 -32.80 -49.26
CA ALA A 16 -10.60 -32.23 -48.13
C ALA A 16 -11.21 -30.85 -47.75
N THR A 17 -11.92 -30.75 -46.65
CA THR A 17 -12.38 -29.49 -46.11
C THR A 17 -11.22 -28.79 -45.40
N PRO A 18 -10.89 -27.55 -45.74
CA PRO A 18 -9.85 -26.80 -45.02
C PRO A 18 -10.32 -26.47 -43.59
N PHE A 19 -9.62 -27.01 -42.60
CA PHE A 19 -9.73 -26.58 -41.19
C PHE A 19 -9.26 -25.13 -41.08
N HIS A 20 -10.20 -24.19 -41.03
CA HIS A 20 -9.89 -22.80 -40.64
C HIS A 20 -9.63 -22.77 -39.15
N SER A 21 -8.36 -22.83 -38.72
CA SER A 21 -7.96 -22.47 -37.38
C SER A 21 -8.28 -20.97 -37.13
N HIS A 22 -9.38 -20.70 -36.46
CA HIS A 22 -9.64 -19.36 -35.93
C HIS A 22 -8.64 -19.11 -34.80
N CYS A 23 -7.54 -18.43 -35.10
CA CYS A 23 -6.68 -17.82 -34.11
C CYS A 23 -7.50 -16.71 -33.44
N ALA A 24 -8.04 -16.98 -32.26
CA ALA A 24 -8.73 -15.96 -31.47
C ALA A 24 -7.70 -14.85 -31.15
N ALA A 25 -7.97 -13.64 -31.64
CA ALA A 25 -7.16 -12.47 -31.30
C ALA A 25 -7.14 -12.32 -29.77
N PRO A 26 -5.97 -11.94 -29.17
CA PRO A 26 -5.88 -11.73 -27.73
C PRO A 26 -6.91 -10.67 -27.35
N THR A 27 -7.91 -11.05 -26.57
CA THR A 27 -8.87 -10.13 -26.00
C THR A 27 -8.10 -9.17 -25.11
N LYS A 28 -8.16 -7.87 -25.47
CA LYS A 28 -7.62 -6.77 -24.66
C LYS A 28 -8.12 -6.95 -23.23
N PRO A 29 -7.24 -7.00 -22.20
CA PRO A 29 -7.71 -7.25 -20.86
C PRO A 29 -8.76 -6.22 -20.49
N ALA A 30 -9.89 -6.69 -19.95
CA ALA A 30 -10.95 -5.83 -19.43
C ALA A 30 -10.29 -4.76 -18.54
N ASN A 31 -10.77 -3.52 -18.64
CA ASN A 31 -10.31 -2.36 -17.87
C ASN A 31 -10.44 -2.68 -16.35
N ARG A 32 -9.46 -3.42 -15.81
CA ARG A 32 -9.38 -3.70 -14.38
C ARG A 32 -9.00 -2.40 -13.72
N THR A 33 -9.92 -1.82 -12.96
CA THR A 33 -9.60 -0.74 -12.04
C THR A 33 -8.43 -1.18 -11.17
N ARG A 34 -7.37 -0.36 -11.11
CA ARG A 34 -6.20 -0.67 -10.30
C ARG A 34 -6.61 -0.85 -8.83
N PRO A 35 -6.21 -1.91 -8.14
CA PRO A 35 -6.45 -2.04 -6.71
C PRO A 35 -5.83 -0.86 -5.96
N ILE A 36 -6.50 -0.44 -4.87
CA ILE A 36 -6.16 0.78 -4.15
C ILE A 36 -5.26 0.47 -2.97
N ILE A 37 -4.19 1.26 -2.83
CA ILE A 37 -3.40 1.40 -1.61
C ILE A 37 -3.73 2.76 -1.01
N VAL A 38 -4.20 2.81 0.23
CA VAL A 38 -4.40 4.06 0.95
C VAL A 38 -3.25 4.28 1.93
N CYS A 39 -2.58 5.42 1.82
CA CYS A 39 -1.67 5.93 2.85
C CYS A 39 -2.51 6.77 3.82
N PHE A 40 -2.71 6.25 5.03
CA PHE A 40 -3.62 6.81 6.03
C PHE A 40 -2.82 7.25 7.26
N GLY A 41 -2.75 8.57 7.47
CA GLY A 41 -1.86 9.13 8.48
C GLY A 41 -2.10 10.60 8.79
N ASP A 42 -1.09 11.19 9.38
CA ASP A 42 -1.05 12.60 9.78
C ASP A 42 -0.26 13.48 8.78
N SER A 43 0.46 14.47 9.28
CA SER A 43 1.26 15.41 8.46
C SER A 43 2.42 14.74 7.71
N LEU A 44 2.99 13.67 8.24
CA LEU A 44 4.03 12.91 7.56
C LEU A 44 3.49 12.24 6.31
N THR A 45 2.25 11.75 6.35
CA THR A 45 1.56 11.19 5.20
C THR A 45 1.03 12.27 4.27
N ALA A 46 0.47 13.36 4.82
CA ALA A 46 -0.03 14.50 4.03
C ALA A 46 1.08 15.14 3.18
N GLY A 47 2.31 15.12 3.67
CA GLY A 47 3.46 15.79 3.05
C GLY A 47 3.54 17.26 3.45
N HIS A 48 3.43 17.52 4.76
CA HIS A 48 3.56 18.88 5.30
C HIS A 48 4.82 19.59 4.78
N GLY A 49 4.68 20.81 4.31
CA GLY A 49 5.79 21.67 3.89
C GLY A 49 6.44 21.31 2.54
N VAL A 50 5.97 20.27 1.82
CA VAL A 50 6.47 19.96 0.46
C VAL A 50 5.44 20.33 -0.61
N THR A 51 5.91 20.50 -1.83
CA THR A 51 5.07 20.82 -2.99
C THR A 51 4.21 19.61 -3.38
N ALA A 52 3.03 19.86 -3.93
CA ALA A 52 2.18 18.81 -4.50
C ALA A 52 2.96 17.94 -5.49
N GLY A 53 2.79 16.62 -5.39
CA GLY A 53 3.55 15.65 -6.16
C GLY A 53 4.89 15.23 -5.51
N GLN A 54 5.24 15.76 -4.34
CA GLN A 54 6.49 15.46 -3.61
C GLN A 54 6.27 14.79 -2.26
N THR A 55 5.07 14.31 -2.00
CA THR A 55 4.77 13.52 -0.80
C THR A 55 5.28 12.09 -0.95
N TYR A 56 5.50 11.37 0.16
CA TYR A 56 5.90 9.97 0.03
C TYR A 56 4.85 9.10 -0.68
N PRO A 57 3.52 9.32 -0.56
CA PRO A 57 2.56 8.59 -1.37
C PRO A 57 2.70 8.84 -2.88
N ASP A 58 3.07 10.07 -3.29
CA ASP A 58 3.33 10.38 -4.70
C ASP A 58 4.57 9.62 -5.21
N TYR A 59 5.64 9.58 -4.42
CA TYR A 59 6.84 8.81 -4.75
C TYR A 59 6.56 7.31 -4.77
N LEU A 60 5.78 6.81 -3.80
CA LEU A 60 5.34 5.40 -3.77
C LEU A 60 4.58 5.03 -5.05
N GLN A 61 3.68 5.89 -5.54
CA GLN A 61 2.97 5.65 -6.81
C GLN A 61 3.96 5.52 -7.97
N ARG A 62 4.92 6.44 -8.09
CA ARG A 62 5.95 6.39 -9.15
C ARG A 62 6.81 5.13 -9.06
N ASP A 63 7.20 4.75 -7.85
CA ASP A 63 8.00 3.55 -7.61
C ASP A 63 7.26 2.27 -7.98
N LEU A 64 5.97 2.18 -7.63
CA LEU A 64 5.12 1.05 -8.01
C LEU A 64 4.95 0.96 -9.54
N ASP A 65 4.65 2.08 -10.20
CA ASP A 65 4.49 2.14 -11.66
C ASP A 65 5.79 1.75 -12.38
N SER A 66 6.95 2.26 -11.93
CA SER A 66 8.26 1.95 -12.51
C SER A 66 8.64 0.46 -12.40
N ARG A 67 8.12 -0.23 -11.39
CA ARG A 67 8.33 -1.67 -11.12
C ARG A 67 7.25 -2.57 -11.73
N GLY A 68 6.27 -1.98 -12.44
CA GLY A 68 5.18 -2.70 -13.11
C GLY A 68 4.08 -3.19 -12.17
N TYR A 69 3.96 -2.64 -10.96
CA TYR A 69 2.85 -2.93 -10.07
C TYR A 69 1.64 -2.05 -10.41
N ALA A 70 0.51 -2.68 -10.73
CA ALA A 70 -0.69 -1.97 -11.18
C ALA A 70 -1.59 -1.53 -10.00
N TYR A 71 -1.05 -0.75 -9.07
CA TYR A 71 -1.80 -0.17 -7.94
C TYR A 71 -2.07 1.31 -8.14
N HIS A 72 -3.12 1.82 -7.46
CA HIS A 72 -3.41 3.24 -7.32
C HIS A 72 -3.23 3.66 -5.86
N VAL A 73 -2.31 4.61 -5.62
CA VAL A 73 -2.03 5.12 -4.27
C VAL A 73 -2.89 6.35 -4.01
N ILE A 74 -3.59 6.35 -2.88
CA ILE A 74 -4.39 7.48 -2.40
C ILE A 74 -3.80 8.01 -1.11
N ASN A 75 -3.44 9.30 -1.10
CA ASN A 75 -3.00 9.99 0.09
C ASN A 75 -4.21 10.40 0.93
N LYS A 76 -4.30 9.92 2.16
CA LYS A 76 -5.29 10.27 3.19
C LYS A 76 -4.61 10.79 4.47
N GLY A 77 -3.46 11.43 4.34
CA GLY A 77 -2.83 12.20 5.40
C GLY A 77 -3.57 13.50 5.67
N ILE A 78 -3.67 13.92 6.91
CA ILE A 78 -4.17 15.23 7.31
C ILE A 78 -3.28 15.78 8.43
N ASP A 79 -2.78 16.99 8.23
CA ASP A 79 -1.90 17.67 9.17
C ASP A 79 -2.52 17.77 10.58
N GLY A 80 -1.70 17.47 11.58
CA GLY A 80 -2.09 17.59 12.98
C GLY A 80 -3.01 16.48 13.52
N ASN A 81 -3.42 15.52 12.66
CA ASN A 81 -4.30 14.45 13.11
C ASN A 81 -3.62 13.55 14.15
N THR A 82 -4.40 13.20 15.17
CA THR A 82 -4.08 12.21 16.20
C THR A 82 -4.61 10.83 15.81
N THR A 83 -4.30 9.83 16.61
CA THR A 83 -4.90 8.49 16.46
C THR A 83 -6.43 8.52 16.60
N LYS A 84 -6.98 9.44 17.43
CA LYS A 84 -8.44 9.63 17.57
C LYS A 84 -9.06 10.10 16.25
N ASP A 85 -8.43 11.08 15.60
CA ASP A 85 -8.90 11.57 14.28
C ASP A 85 -8.82 10.44 13.23
N GLY A 86 -7.81 9.57 13.32
CA GLY A 86 -7.71 8.37 12.52
C GLY A 86 -8.92 7.44 12.69
N VAL A 87 -9.35 7.18 13.94
CA VAL A 87 -10.55 6.39 14.23
C VAL A 87 -11.79 7.03 13.61
N ASP A 88 -11.97 8.34 13.76
CA ASP A 88 -13.16 9.07 13.29
C ASP A 88 -13.28 9.04 11.75
N ARG A 89 -12.15 8.98 11.04
CA ARG A 89 -12.09 8.96 9.56
C ARG A 89 -12.07 7.57 8.93
N LEU A 90 -12.09 6.48 9.72
CA LEU A 90 -11.98 5.11 9.22
C LEU A 90 -13.03 4.76 8.16
N LYS A 91 -14.28 5.20 8.37
CA LYS A 91 -15.38 4.96 7.42
C LYS A 91 -15.09 5.55 6.04
N ASP A 92 -14.44 6.71 5.97
CA ASP A 92 -14.13 7.39 4.72
C ASP A 92 -12.99 6.68 3.97
N VAL A 93 -12.07 6.04 4.71
CA VAL A 93 -11.04 5.17 4.14
C VAL A 93 -11.65 3.88 3.60
N LEU A 94 -12.52 3.23 4.36
CA LEU A 94 -13.19 2.00 3.95
C LEU A 94 -14.10 2.20 2.72
N ALA A 95 -14.72 3.38 2.60
CA ALA A 95 -15.55 3.73 1.43
C ALA A 95 -14.76 3.76 0.10
N LEU A 96 -13.44 3.85 0.16
CA LEU A 96 -12.56 3.75 -1.02
C LEU A 96 -12.33 2.31 -1.48
N HIS A 97 -12.81 1.32 -0.73
CA HIS A 97 -12.58 -0.11 -0.98
C HIS A 97 -11.09 -0.46 -1.16
N PRO A 98 -10.19 -0.06 -0.22
CA PRO A 98 -8.77 -0.29 -0.36
C PRO A 98 -8.43 -1.77 -0.28
N GLN A 99 -7.45 -2.21 -1.08
CA GLN A 99 -6.87 -3.53 -0.91
C GLN A 99 -5.83 -3.56 0.21
N ILE A 100 -5.09 -2.46 0.36
CA ILE A 100 -4.04 -2.31 1.37
C ILE A 100 -4.17 -0.92 1.99
N VAL A 101 -3.97 -0.82 3.30
CA VAL A 101 -3.84 0.46 4.01
C VAL A 101 -2.49 0.50 4.73
N VAL A 102 -1.73 1.57 4.47
CA VAL A 102 -0.56 1.96 5.26
C VAL A 102 -1.06 2.85 6.39
N VAL A 103 -0.98 2.36 7.62
CA VAL A 103 -1.41 3.11 8.81
C VAL A 103 -0.19 3.79 9.43
N GLU A 104 -0.24 5.12 9.52
CA GLU A 104 0.80 5.97 10.08
C GLU A 104 0.15 7.06 10.94
N PHE A 105 0.12 6.87 12.26
CA PHE A 105 -0.43 7.81 13.24
C PHE A 105 0.32 7.71 14.56
N GLY A 106 0.16 8.72 15.39
CA GLY A 106 0.57 8.75 16.79
C GLY A 106 1.63 9.81 17.07
N GLY A 107 2.30 10.35 16.06
CA GLY A 107 3.26 11.42 16.22
C GLY A 107 2.65 12.59 17.01
N ASN A 108 1.46 13.05 16.64
CA ASN A 108 0.76 14.13 17.32
C ASN A 108 0.28 13.77 18.73
N ASP A 109 -0.09 12.49 18.96
CA ASP A 109 -0.44 12.02 20.31
C ASP A 109 0.77 12.14 21.25
N GLY A 110 1.92 11.62 20.81
CA GLY A 110 3.15 11.67 21.59
C GLY A 110 3.67 13.07 21.80
N LEU A 111 3.71 13.91 20.76
CA LEU A 111 4.17 15.31 20.85
C LEU A 111 3.30 16.16 21.80
N ARG A 112 2.01 15.85 21.89
CA ARG A 112 1.06 16.50 22.81
C ARG A 112 1.01 15.88 24.19
N GLY A 113 1.79 14.82 24.44
CA GLY A 113 1.80 14.12 25.73
C GLY A 113 0.49 13.43 26.08
N LEU A 114 -0.27 12.97 25.07
CA LEU A 114 -1.50 12.24 25.32
C LEU A 114 -1.19 10.88 25.97
N PRO A 115 -2.13 10.32 26.77
CA PRO A 115 -1.91 9.04 27.42
C PRO A 115 -1.61 7.93 26.40
N ILE A 116 -0.50 7.23 26.56
CA ILE A 116 -0.07 6.14 25.65
C ILE A 116 -1.14 5.05 25.53
N SER A 117 -1.91 4.80 26.60
CA SER A 117 -3.03 3.84 26.59
C SER A 117 -4.11 4.24 25.58
N VAL A 118 -4.40 5.53 25.42
CA VAL A 118 -5.37 6.04 24.45
C VAL A 118 -4.83 5.87 23.02
N THR A 119 -3.58 6.27 22.80
CA THR A 119 -2.91 6.07 21.51
C THR A 119 -2.94 4.59 21.10
N ARG A 120 -2.62 3.70 22.04
CA ARG A 120 -2.65 2.26 21.80
C ARG A 120 -4.05 1.74 21.48
N GLN A 121 -5.07 2.16 22.23
CA GLN A 121 -6.46 1.78 22.00
C GLN A 121 -6.95 2.23 20.62
N ASN A 122 -6.66 3.46 20.24
CA ASN A 122 -7.06 3.99 18.94
C ASN A 122 -6.37 3.27 17.77
N LEU A 123 -5.05 3.04 17.86
CA LEU A 123 -4.32 2.27 16.85
C LEU A 123 -4.81 0.82 16.76
N ASP A 124 -5.10 0.19 17.89
CA ASP A 124 -5.69 -1.14 17.95
C ASP A 124 -7.04 -1.19 17.21
N GLN A 125 -7.89 -0.19 17.47
CA GLN A 125 -9.19 -0.06 16.79
C GLN A 125 -9.03 0.18 15.29
N ILE A 126 -8.11 1.04 14.86
CA ILE A 126 -7.85 1.29 13.43
C ILE A 126 -7.45 -0.02 12.74
N VAL A 127 -6.46 -0.71 13.30
CA VAL A 127 -5.93 -1.94 12.68
C VAL A 127 -6.98 -3.07 12.69
N SER A 128 -7.67 -3.29 13.81
CA SER A 128 -8.70 -4.35 13.89
C SER A 128 -9.84 -4.11 12.90
N THR A 129 -10.37 -2.88 12.84
CA THR A 129 -11.50 -2.54 11.94
C THR A 129 -11.14 -2.72 10.47
N LEU A 130 -9.91 -2.34 10.07
CA LEU A 130 -9.43 -2.56 8.71
C LEU A 130 -9.31 -4.06 8.38
N LEU A 131 -8.75 -4.86 9.29
CA LEU A 131 -8.60 -6.30 9.10
C LEU A 131 -9.96 -7.03 9.07
N GLU A 132 -10.90 -6.65 9.93
CA GLU A 132 -12.28 -7.18 9.93
C GLU A 132 -12.97 -6.90 8.58
N SER A 133 -12.67 -5.75 7.97
CA SER A 133 -13.14 -5.37 6.64
C SER A 133 -12.37 -6.05 5.50
N LYS A 134 -11.51 -7.05 5.80
CA LYS A 134 -10.69 -7.81 4.83
C LYS A 134 -9.64 -6.96 4.09
N VAL A 135 -9.29 -5.82 4.63
CA VAL A 135 -8.22 -4.97 4.13
C VAL A 135 -6.88 -5.47 4.65
N LYS A 136 -5.86 -5.57 3.80
CA LYS A 136 -4.49 -5.83 4.24
C LYS A 136 -3.93 -4.56 4.89
N VAL A 137 -3.31 -4.71 6.05
CA VAL A 137 -2.75 -3.58 6.82
C VAL A 137 -1.24 -3.72 6.91
N VAL A 138 -0.53 -2.62 6.75
CA VAL A 138 0.85 -2.45 7.19
C VAL A 138 0.91 -1.30 8.18
N LEU A 139 1.73 -1.44 9.22
CA LEU A 139 1.85 -0.45 10.28
C LEU A 139 3.21 0.23 10.21
N ALA A 140 3.22 1.55 10.09
CA ALA A 140 4.41 2.38 10.17
C ALA A 140 4.43 3.10 11.51
N GLY A 141 5.43 2.82 12.32
CA GLY A 141 5.64 3.48 13.61
C GLY A 141 6.39 4.79 13.45
N ILE A 142 6.25 5.62 14.49
CA ILE A 142 7.01 6.85 14.68
C ILE A 142 7.68 6.79 16.07
N THR A 143 8.71 7.59 16.27
CA THR A 143 9.34 7.79 17.59
C THR A 143 9.33 9.27 17.95
N LEU A 144 9.58 9.56 19.22
CA LEU A 144 9.56 10.92 19.74
C LEU A 144 10.98 11.46 19.91
N PRO A 145 11.16 12.80 19.88
CA PRO A 145 12.43 13.44 20.19
C PRO A 145 12.96 13.07 21.60
N PRO A 146 14.29 13.05 21.80
CA PRO A 146 14.91 12.59 23.06
C PRO A 146 14.47 13.36 24.33
N ASN A 147 14.04 14.61 24.18
CA ASN A 147 13.59 15.46 25.27
C ASN A 147 12.28 15.00 25.95
N TYR A 148 11.57 14.02 25.36
CA TYR A 148 10.37 13.43 25.97
C TYR A 148 10.68 12.40 27.07
N GLY A 149 11.94 12.06 27.27
CA GLY A 149 12.40 11.09 28.26
C GLY A 149 12.37 9.65 27.77
N GLN A 150 13.43 8.90 28.13
CA GLN A 150 13.67 7.56 27.59
C GLN A 150 12.53 6.58 27.87
N GLU A 151 11.99 6.60 29.11
CA GLU A 151 10.93 5.67 29.50
C GLU A 151 9.65 5.90 28.70
N TYR A 152 9.22 7.18 28.55
CA TYR A 152 8.04 7.52 27.77
C TYR A 152 8.21 7.14 26.29
N ILE A 153 9.37 7.43 25.70
CA ILE A 153 9.67 7.07 24.30
C ILE A 153 9.64 5.56 24.13
N GLN A 154 10.21 4.79 25.07
CA GLN A 154 10.21 3.33 25.00
C GLN A 154 8.79 2.77 25.04
N GLN A 155 7.96 3.21 25.97
CA GLN A 155 6.54 2.80 26.09
C GLN A 155 5.73 3.19 24.85
N PHE A 156 6.00 4.38 24.30
CA PHE A 156 5.37 4.85 23.08
C PHE A 156 5.71 3.97 21.87
N ASN A 157 7.01 3.68 21.66
CA ASN A 157 7.47 2.81 20.58
C ASN A 157 6.93 1.37 20.71
N GLU A 158 6.85 0.84 21.94
CA GLU A 158 6.32 -0.50 22.22
C GLU A 158 4.84 -0.64 21.85
N THR A 159 4.10 0.45 21.78
CA THR A 159 2.70 0.47 21.34
C THR A 159 2.57 -0.12 19.94
N TYR A 160 3.39 0.33 18.99
CA TYR A 160 3.33 -0.15 17.60
C TYR A 160 3.77 -1.61 17.50
N ALA A 161 4.86 -1.96 18.16
CA ALA A 161 5.38 -3.34 18.14
C ALA A 161 4.37 -4.33 18.73
N THR A 162 3.66 -3.93 19.79
CA THR A 162 2.62 -4.76 20.42
C THR A 162 1.45 -5.00 19.47
N ILE A 163 0.95 -3.95 18.79
CA ILE A 163 -0.14 -4.06 17.82
C ILE A 163 0.29 -4.90 16.62
N ALA A 164 1.48 -4.66 16.08
CA ALA A 164 1.99 -5.43 14.96
C ALA A 164 2.10 -6.94 15.28
N ARG A 165 2.58 -7.29 16.47
CA ARG A 165 2.64 -8.69 16.94
C ARG A 165 1.24 -9.29 17.13
N LYS A 166 0.32 -8.55 17.75
CA LYS A 166 -1.06 -8.99 18.02
C LYS A 166 -1.77 -9.39 16.73
N TYR A 167 -1.65 -8.56 15.71
CA TYR A 167 -2.36 -8.75 14.44
C TYR A 167 -1.53 -9.41 13.35
N LYS A 168 -0.24 -9.69 13.61
CA LYS A 168 0.71 -10.28 12.65
C LYS A 168 0.78 -9.50 11.34
N VAL A 169 0.74 -8.16 11.44
CA VAL A 169 0.87 -7.27 10.29
C VAL A 169 2.33 -6.87 10.04
N PRO A 170 2.73 -6.64 8.78
CA PRO A 170 4.04 -6.06 8.48
C PRO A 170 4.22 -4.74 9.22
N PHE A 171 5.42 -4.54 9.77
CA PHE A 171 5.72 -3.43 10.67
C PHE A 171 7.04 -2.76 10.33
N LEU A 172 7.01 -1.45 10.14
CA LEU A 172 8.17 -0.58 10.06
C LEU A 172 8.31 0.18 11.38
N PRO A 173 9.31 -0.09 12.22
CA PRO A 173 9.42 0.52 13.54
C PRO A 173 9.54 2.04 13.53
N PHE A 174 10.12 2.60 12.48
CA PHE A 174 10.29 4.04 12.32
C PHE A 174 10.16 4.45 10.85
N LEU A 175 9.10 5.17 10.53
CA LEU A 175 8.81 5.64 9.17
C LEU A 175 9.99 6.42 8.57
N LEU A 176 10.62 7.30 9.38
CA LEU A 176 11.74 8.16 8.97
C LEU A 176 13.12 7.47 9.07
N LYS A 177 13.15 6.13 9.05
CA LYS A 177 14.40 5.38 8.97
C LYS A 177 15.21 5.83 7.75
N ASN A 178 16.52 6.09 7.92
CA ASN A 178 17.40 6.62 6.87
C ASN A 178 16.98 8.02 6.31
N VAL A 179 16.13 8.74 7.04
CA VAL A 179 15.72 10.11 6.76
C VAL A 179 16.12 11.00 7.92
N TYR A 180 15.69 10.64 9.13
CA TYR A 180 16.04 11.39 10.34
C TYR A 180 17.56 11.40 10.55
N GLY A 181 18.11 12.60 10.79
CA GLY A 181 19.56 12.80 10.95
C GLY A 181 20.38 12.77 9.65
N VAL A 182 19.76 12.59 8.49
CA VAL A 182 20.47 12.64 7.19
C VAL A 182 20.43 14.07 6.65
N PRO A 183 21.58 14.66 6.28
CA PRO A 183 21.64 16.04 5.80
C PRO A 183 20.70 16.31 4.61
N GLY A 184 19.88 17.35 4.73
CA GLY A 184 18.94 17.81 3.71
C GLY A 184 17.69 16.94 3.55
N SER A 185 17.48 15.92 4.42
CA SER A 185 16.30 15.05 4.36
C SER A 185 15.19 15.44 5.34
N MET A 186 15.50 16.31 6.31
CA MET A 186 14.53 16.87 7.26
C MET A 186 14.39 18.37 7.05
N GLN A 187 13.18 18.89 7.28
CA GLN A 187 12.91 20.33 7.33
C GLN A 187 13.53 20.93 8.60
N GLU A 188 13.56 22.27 8.68
CA GLU A 188 14.15 22.99 9.81
C GLU A 188 13.45 22.71 11.15
N ASP A 189 12.18 22.28 11.12
CA ASP A 189 11.42 21.90 12.31
C ASP A 189 11.89 20.58 12.94
N GLY A 190 12.73 19.80 12.23
CA GLY A 190 13.25 18.52 12.70
C GLY A 190 12.21 17.40 12.82
N ILE A 191 10.98 17.61 12.32
CA ILE A 191 9.85 16.68 12.40
C ILE A 191 9.47 16.15 11.01
N HIS A 192 9.35 17.05 10.04
CA HIS A 192 8.86 16.72 8.71
C HIS A 192 9.99 16.46 7.72
N ALA A 193 9.77 15.52 6.81
CA ALA A 193 10.71 15.21 5.75
C ALA A 193 10.68 16.30 4.64
N THR A 194 11.84 16.61 4.07
CA THR A 194 11.91 17.38 2.82
C THR A 194 11.44 16.55 1.63
N ASP A 195 11.45 17.12 0.42
CA ASP A 195 11.27 16.37 -0.83
C ASP A 195 12.22 15.16 -0.90
N LYS A 196 13.52 15.36 -0.66
CA LYS A 196 14.52 14.29 -0.61
C LYS A 196 14.20 13.24 0.44
N GLY A 197 13.74 13.68 1.62
CA GLY A 197 13.34 12.76 2.70
C GLY A 197 12.12 11.92 2.32
N ASN A 198 11.12 12.52 1.67
CA ASN A 198 9.91 11.82 1.22
C ASN A 198 10.22 10.73 0.18
N GLN A 199 11.23 10.90 -0.68
CA GLN A 199 11.70 9.85 -1.58
C GLN A 199 12.19 8.62 -0.80
N GLN A 200 12.97 8.83 0.26
CA GLN A 200 13.44 7.73 1.12
C GLN A 200 12.30 7.11 1.92
N VAL A 201 11.34 7.91 2.42
CA VAL A 201 10.15 7.38 3.10
C VAL A 201 9.36 6.46 2.17
N ALA A 202 9.18 6.84 0.91
CA ALA A 202 8.50 5.99 -0.08
C ALA A 202 9.20 4.64 -0.26
N LEU A 203 10.53 4.61 -0.31
CA LEU A 203 11.30 3.36 -0.38
C LEU A 203 11.12 2.49 0.86
N ASN A 204 11.08 3.09 2.06
CA ASN A 204 10.83 2.37 3.31
C ASN A 204 9.44 1.72 3.29
N VAL A 205 8.41 2.46 2.88
CA VAL A 205 7.04 1.97 2.76
C VAL A 205 6.92 0.90 1.66
N LEU A 206 7.57 1.09 0.53
CA LEU A 206 7.58 0.10 -0.55
C LEU A 206 8.16 -1.24 -0.10
N GLN A 207 9.27 -1.23 0.65
CA GLN A 207 9.84 -2.46 1.24
C GLN A 207 8.84 -3.17 2.15
N LEU A 208 8.10 -2.41 2.97
CA LEU A 208 7.09 -2.93 3.87
C LEU A 208 5.91 -3.56 3.10
N LEU A 209 5.55 -3.00 1.95
CA LEU A 209 4.45 -3.46 1.10
C LEU A 209 4.80 -4.70 0.27
N GLN A 210 6.08 -4.91 -0.07
CA GLN A 210 6.51 -5.97 -1.01
C GLN A 210 5.86 -7.35 -0.77
N PRO A 211 5.74 -7.87 0.47
CA PRO A 211 5.13 -9.18 0.72
C PRO A 211 3.64 -9.26 0.37
N LEU A 212 2.97 -8.11 0.24
CA LEU A 212 1.52 -8.00 0.03
C LEU A 212 1.15 -7.68 -1.42
N LEU A 213 2.12 -7.21 -2.23
CA LEU A 213 1.89 -6.81 -3.62
C LEU A 213 1.70 -8.04 -4.52
N GLY A 214 0.60 -8.06 -5.28
CA GLY A 214 0.39 -8.98 -6.40
C GLY A 214 0.94 -8.39 -7.70
N ARG A 215 1.46 -9.24 -8.58
CA ARG A 215 1.82 -8.88 -9.96
C ARG A 215 0.65 -9.07 -10.90
#